data_53647d1acddaf5d97bf17abbb604c830
#
_entry.id   53647d1acddaf5d97bf17abbb604c830
#
_cell.length_a   1.000
_cell.length_b   1.000
_cell.length_c   1.000
_cell.angle_alpha   90.00
_cell.angle_beta   90.00
_cell.angle_gamma   90.00
#
_symmetry.space_group_name_H-M   'P 1'
#
loop_
_entity.id
_entity.type
_entity.pdbx_description
1 polymer ?
#
loop_
_entity_poly.entity_id
_entity_poly.type
_entity_poly.pdbx_seq_one_letter_code
_entity_poly.pdbx_strand_id
1 'polypeptide(L)'
;MGDSAPESDGVMAGEGGKGSSRLQVTFVPSNVWRAGLVVLAVVALGLFLNFIIDDGGGVIFTVLMSWFAAIAMAPLVNRLSRHMRRGVATMIVIVSGLLFAVVFLLLFGALFVDQLAQLVMLIPDLVDEAIMWANQTFGLSLSQGSLLDMVGLSTEDMAAAATQIGVTLLGFVVSVVGSIFGIFTFALFTFYLSADMPRLERWIASLFPPRMQDVVFTVWTTTAQKTGGYIGARVILAGINSATSGVVFVIIGMPYWLPLALWTGIVAQFVPTIGTYIAIVLPVIVGLLSGSPWIGVAALIWAIVYQQVENLTIEPRISAKAVDVNPAVAFGSVLLGAALFGVAGAFLAVPVAAMLLALLQTYGKRYELLPEMLAKQERDYQRAPRKVMRTEQIPTQEGEAS
;
A
#
# COMPACT_ATOMS: atom_id res chain seq x y z
N MET A 1 -20.18 16.95 -98.35
CA MET A 1 -19.84 18.33 -98.59
C MET A 1 -19.48 18.91 -97.24
N GLY A 2 -18.34 19.03 -96.94
CA GLY A 2 -17.20 19.90 -97.01
C GLY A 2 -16.83 20.18 -95.59
N ASP A 3 -15.77 19.66 -95.12
CA ASP A 3 -14.37 20.16 -95.21
C ASP A 3 -14.17 21.28 -94.19
N SER A 4 -13.38 21.20 -93.20
CA SER A 4 -11.92 21.28 -93.07
C SER A 4 -11.55 21.57 -91.63
N ALA A 5 -10.64 20.82 -91.13
CA ALA A 5 -9.71 21.24 -90.09
C ALA A 5 -8.74 22.26 -90.76
N PRO A 6 -7.82 22.98 -90.06
CA PRO A 6 -6.86 22.45 -89.11
C PRO A 6 -6.32 23.45 -88.01
N GLU A 7 -5.36 22.89 -87.25
CA GLU A 7 -4.15 23.58 -86.73
C GLU A 7 -4.31 24.53 -85.53
N SER A 8 -3.55 24.51 -84.56
CA SER A 8 -2.27 24.03 -84.04
C SER A 8 -1.87 24.93 -82.88
N ASP A 9 -1.10 24.35 -81.97
CA ASP A 9 -0.12 24.99 -81.12
C ASP A 9 -0.50 25.90 -79.94
N GLY A 10 0.01 25.44 -78.81
CA GLY A 10 0.19 26.31 -77.66
C GLY A 10 0.53 25.54 -76.37
N VAL A 11 1.71 24.94 -76.38
CA VAL A 11 2.41 24.57 -75.16
C VAL A 11 2.59 25.78 -74.23
N MET A 12 2.19 25.69 -72.98
CA MET A 12 2.93 26.30 -71.86
C MET A 12 2.55 25.61 -70.54
N ALA A 13 3.55 25.17 -69.87
CA ALA A 13 3.57 24.69 -68.45
C ALA A 13 3.23 25.84 -67.51
N GLY A 14 2.56 25.52 -66.45
CA GLY A 14 2.28 26.47 -65.39
C GLY A 14 1.78 25.80 -64.10
N GLU A 15 2.72 25.46 -63.27
CA GLU A 15 2.71 25.54 -61.81
C GLU A 15 1.57 24.92 -61.02
N GLY A 16 1.98 23.86 -60.30
CA GLY A 16 1.27 23.25 -59.19
C GLY A 16 0.93 24.24 -58.09
N GLY A 17 -0.28 24.63 -58.03
CA GLY A 17 -0.86 25.25 -56.86
C GLY A 17 -1.25 24.20 -55.86
N LYS A 18 -0.43 24.00 -54.81
CA LYS A 18 -0.85 23.32 -53.58
C LYS A 18 -2.08 24.05 -53.04
N GLY A 19 -3.25 23.51 -53.31
CA GLY A 19 -4.48 23.94 -52.68
C GLY A 19 -4.40 23.71 -51.19
N SER A 20 -4.00 24.71 -50.42
CA SER A 20 -4.26 24.76 -49.00
C SER A 20 -5.77 24.71 -48.81
N SER A 21 -6.31 23.56 -48.46
CA SER A 21 -7.68 23.42 -48.01
C SER A 21 -7.84 24.23 -46.71
N ARG A 22 -8.14 25.52 -46.87
CA ARG A 22 -8.61 26.34 -45.75
C ARG A 22 -9.94 25.74 -45.34
N LEU A 23 -9.94 25.06 -44.17
CA LEU A 23 -11.17 24.71 -43.48
C LEU A 23 -11.94 26.00 -43.22
N GLN A 24 -12.88 26.32 -44.09
CA GLN A 24 -13.84 27.39 -43.85
C GLN A 24 -14.83 26.87 -42.82
N VAL A 25 -14.58 27.21 -41.55
CA VAL A 25 -15.56 27.00 -40.49
C VAL A 25 -16.69 27.98 -40.70
N THR A 26 -17.72 27.54 -41.39
CA THR A 26 -18.97 28.30 -41.52
C THR A 26 -19.71 28.26 -40.19
N PHE A 27 -19.71 29.35 -39.47
CA PHE A 27 -20.49 29.54 -38.24
C PHE A 27 -21.98 29.64 -38.58
N VAL A 28 -22.63 28.51 -38.74
CA VAL A 28 -24.09 28.45 -38.81
C VAL A 28 -24.63 28.56 -37.39
N PRO A 29 -25.58 29.49 -37.10
CA PRO A 29 -26.09 29.71 -35.73
C PRO A 29 -26.53 28.44 -35.01
N SER A 30 -27.11 27.48 -35.74
CA SER A 30 -27.51 26.19 -35.19
C SER A 30 -26.31 25.32 -34.72
N ASN A 31 -25.15 25.43 -35.37
CA ASN A 31 -23.96 24.68 -34.99
C ASN A 31 -23.26 25.32 -33.79
N VAL A 32 -23.26 26.64 -33.70
CA VAL A 32 -22.74 27.38 -32.55
C VAL A 32 -23.58 27.07 -31.30
N TRP A 33 -24.91 27.03 -31.44
CA TRP A 33 -25.81 26.67 -30.34
C TRP A 33 -25.65 25.22 -29.87
N ARG A 34 -25.48 24.28 -30.80
CA ARG A 34 -25.18 22.88 -30.47
C ARG A 34 -23.82 22.72 -29.80
N ALA A 35 -22.79 23.40 -30.31
CA ALA A 35 -21.46 23.38 -29.68
C ALA A 35 -21.51 23.98 -28.27
N GLY A 36 -22.25 25.09 -28.08
CA GLY A 36 -22.47 25.69 -26.77
C GLY A 36 -23.17 24.75 -25.80
N LEU A 37 -24.20 24.01 -26.23
CA LEU A 37 -24.89 23.02 -25.44
C LEU A 37 -23.98 21.83 -25.07
N VAL A 38 -23.15 21.36 -26.00
CA VAL A 38 -22.18 20.28 -25.73
C VAL A 38 -21.14 20.74 -24.70
N VAL A 39 -20.59 21.93 -24.85
CA VAL A 39 -19.64 22.49 -23.87
C VAL A 39 -20.29 22.64 -22.51
N LEU A 40 -21.50 23.17 -22.46
CA LEU A 40 -22.25 23.31 -21.20
C LEU A 40 -22.56 21.95 -20.55
N ALA A 41 -22.94 20.95 -21.35
CA ALA A 41 -23.16 19.59 -20.88
C ALA A 41 -21.87 18.94 -20.35
N VAL A 42 -20.73 19.16 -21.02
CA VAL A 42 -19.43 18.66 -20.56
C VAL A 42 -19.00 19.35 -19.28
N VAL A 43 -19.18 20.66 -19.16
CA VAL A 43 -18.90 21.42 -17.93
C VAL A 43 -19.82 20.98 -16.80
N ALA A 44 -21.13 20.87 -17.07
CA ALA A 44 -22.10 20.40 -16.07
C ALA A 44 -21.80 18.97 -15.60
N LEU A 45 -21.40 18.09 -16.54
CA LEU A 45 -20.96 16.73 -16.19
C LEU A 45 -19.66 16.76 -15.37
N GLY A 46 -18.70 17.62 -15.71
CA GLY A 46 -17.47 17.79 -14.92
C GLY A 46 -17.75 18.27 -13.51
N LEU A 47 -18.61 19.28 -13.35
CA LEU A 47 -19.02 19.78 -12.04
C LEU A 47 -19.81 18.73 -11.24
N PHE A 48 -20.68 17.97 -11.88
CA PHE A 48 -21.43 16.89 -11.26
C PHE A 48 -20.53 15.73 -10.81
N LEU A 49 -19.54 15.37 -11.62
CA LEU A 49 -18.53 14.37 -11.26
C LEU A 49 -17.65 14.84 -10.09
N ASN A 50 -17.25 16.13 -10.12
CA ASN A 50 -16.50 16.72 -9.00
C ASN A 50 -17.31 16.69 -7.71
N PHE A 51 -18.60 17.10 -7.77
CA PHE A 51 -19.51 17.02 -6.62
C PHE A 51 -19.66 15.58 -6.09
N ILE A 52 -19.83 14.58 -6.99
CA ILE A 52 -19.90 13.17 -6.59
C ILE A 52 -18.59 12.70 -5.93
N ILE A 53 -17.44 13.15 -6.43
CA ILE A 53 -16.13 12.75 -5.89
C ILE A 53 -15.88 13.41 -4.53
N ASP A 54 -16.16 14.70 -4.41
CA ASP A 54 -15.92 15.46 -3.19
C ASP A 54 -16.86 15.04 -2.05
N ASP A 55 -18.15 14.96 -2.30
CA ASP A 55 -19.14 14.62 -1.28
C ASP A 55 -19.43 13.12 -1.17
N GLY A 56 -19.36 12.39 -2.29
CA GLY A 56 -19.64 10.95 -2.35
C GLY A 56 -18.40 10.05 -2.30
N GLY A 57 -17.19 10.62 -2.38
CA GLY A 57 -15.94 9.86 -2.43
C GLY A 57 -15.76 8.90 -1.26
N GLY A 58 -16.17 9.32 -0.07
CA GLY A 58 -16.13 8.47 1.12
C GLY A 58 -17.05 7.24 1.03
N VAL A 59 -18.22 7.39 0.43
CA VAL A 59 -19.15 6.27 0.22
C VAL A 59 -18.62 5.31 -0.84
N ILE A 60 -18.14 5.84 -1.97
CA ILE A 60 -17.52 5.04 -3.04
C ILE A 60 -16.35 4.25 -2.49
N PHE A 61 -15.49 4.90 -1.70
CA PHE A 61 -14.37 4.26 -1.04
C PHE A 61 -14.83 3.16 -0.08
N THR A 62 -15.86 3.41 0.75
CA THR A 62 -16.44 2.42 1.66
C THR A 62 -16.97 1.20 0.90
N VAL A 63 -17.65 1.39 -0.23
CA VAL A 63 -18.14 0.29 -1.07
C VAL A 63 -16.97 -0.52 -1.66
N LEU A 64 -15.94 0.15 -2.17
CA LEU A 64 -14.73 -0.52 -2.67
C LEU A 64 -14.03 -1.32 -1.56
N MET A 65 -13.84 -0.72 -0.39
CA MET A 65 -13.27 -1.39 0.78
C MET A 65 -14.09 -2.62 1.17
N SER A 66 -15.42 -2.48 1.19
CA SER A 66 -16.35 -3.58 1.49
C SER A 66 -16.26 -4.71 0.48
N TRP A 67 -16.07 -4.37 -0.80
CA TRP A 67 -15.88 -5.37 -1.84
C TRP A 67 -14.56 -6.14 -1.66
N PHE A 68 -13.46 -5.45 -1.38
CA PHE A 68 -12.19 -6.10 -1.07
C PHE A 68 -12.27 -6.95 0.20
N ALA A 69 -12.94 -6.47 1.24
CA ALA A 69 -13.19 -7.25 2.46
C ALA A 69 -14.01 -8.51 2.18
N ALA A 70 -15.05 -8.41 1.34
CA ALA A 70 -15.86 -9.56 0.92
C ALA A 70 -15.02 -10.61 0.18
N ILE A 71 -14.10 -10.19 -0.70
CA ILE A 71 -13.16 -11.09 -1.39
C ILE A 71 -12.17 -11.71 -0.40
N ALA A 72 -11.64 -10.91 0.53
CA ALA A 72 -10.70 -11.38 1.55
C ALA A 72 -11.32 -12.46 2.44
N MET A 73 -12.58 -12.28 2.82
CA MET A 73 -13.32 -13.23 3.66
C MET A 73 -13.85 -14.44 2.89
N ALA A 74 -13.86 -14.41 1.55
CA ALA A 74 -14.44 -15.47 0.72
C ALA A 74 -13.94 -16.88 1.06
N PRO A 75 -12.64 -17.14 1.34
CA PRO A 75 -12.16 -18.47 1.72
C PRO A 75 -12.80 -18.99 3.01
N LEU A 76 -12.95 -18.11 4.02
CA LEU A 76 -13.57 -18.46 5.31
C LEU A 76 -15.07 -18.66 5.14
N VAL A 77 -15.74 -17.73 4.46
CA VAL A 77 -17.17 -17.81 4.17
C VAL A 77 -17.50 -19.07 3.35
N ASN A 78 -16.70 -19.39 2.33
CA ASN A 78 -16.91 -20.57 1.49
C ASN A 78 -16.69 -21.88 2.28
N ARG A 79 -15.76 -21.94 3.23
CA ARG A 79 -15.59 -23.10 4.11
C ARG A 79 -16.80 -23.28 5.03
N LEU A 80 -17.24 -22.18 5.65
CA LEU A 80 -18.33 -22.21 6.60
C LEU A 80 -19.69 -22.44 5.92
N SER A 81 -19.88 -21.93 4.71
CA SER A 81 -21.10 -22.11 3.91
C SER A 81 -21.33 -23.54 3.41
N ARG A 82 -20.35 -24.44 3.57
CA ARG A 82 -20.56 -25.87 3.36
C ARG A 82 -21.48 -26.52 4.40
N HIS A 83 -21.57 -25.92 5.58
CA HIS A 83 -22.35 -26.45 6.72
C HIS A 83 -23.57 -25.58 7.05
N MET A 84 -23.67 -24.37 6.51
CA MET A 84 -24.76 -23.44 6.80
C MET A 84 -25.06 -22.54 5.60
N ARG A 85 -26.18 -21.78 5.68
CA ARG A 85 -26.54 -20.81 4.64
C ARG A 85 -25.46 -19.73 4.51
N ARG A 86 -25.11 -19.34 3.28
CA ARG A 86 -24.02 -18.38 2.99
C ARG A 86 -24.16 -17.07 3.74
N GLY A 87 -25.38 -16.51 3.88
CA GLY A 87 -25.62 -15.30 4.65
C GLY A 87 -25.25 -15.44 6.13
N VAL A 88 -25.59 -16.58 6.76
CA VAL A 88 -25.23 -16.87 8.15
C VAL A 88 -23.72 -17.01 8.30
N ALA A 89 -23.07 -17.72 7.36
CA ALA A 89 -21.62 -17.87 7.35
C ALA A 89 -20.92 -16.50 7.23
N THR A 90 -21.41 -15.63 6.35
CA THR A 90 -20.89 -14.27 6.18
C THR A 90 -21.05 -13.44 7.48
N MET A 91 -22.22 -13.51 8.10
CA MET A 91 -22.48 -12.80 9.36
C MET A 91 -21.52 -13.23 10.47
N ILE A 92 -21.31 -14.54 10.63
CA ILE A 92 -20.38 -15.08 11.65
C ILE A 92 -18.96 -14.58 11.38
N VAL A 93 -18.49 -14.60 10.13
CA VAL A 93 -17.13 -14.15 9.78
C VAL A 93 -16.97 -12.65 10.04
N ILE A 94 -17.98 -11.82 9.69
CA ILE A 94 -17.95 -10.38 9.95
C ILE A 94 -17.94 -10.10 11.45
N VAL A 95 -18.87 -10.70 12.21
CA VAL A 95 -18.97 -10.47 13.65
C VAL A 95 -17.71 -10.93 14.38
N SER A 96 -17.16 -12.11 14.02
CA SER A 96 -15.91 -12.58 14.61
C SER A 96 -14.71 -11.68 14.28
N GLY A 97 -14.64 -11.18 13.05
CA GLY A 97 -13.60 -10.23 12.63
C GLY A 97 -13.71 -8.88 13.35
N LEU A 98 -14.92 -8.35 13.48
CA LEU A 98 -15.19 -7.11 14.24
C LEU A 98 -14.86 -7.28 15.72
N LEU A 99 -15.30 -8.37 16.34
CA LEU A 99 -15.00 -8.68 17.74
C LEU A 99 -13.49 -8.78 17.95
N PHE A 100 -12.77 -9.49 17.06
CA PHE A 100 -11.32 -9.57 17.10
C PHE A 100 -10.69 -8.17 16.99
N ALA A 101 -11.14 -7.34 16.05
CA ALA A 101 -10.60 -5.99 15.87
C ALA A 101 -10.85 -5.12 17.12
N VAL A 102 -12.03 -5.17 17.72
CA VAL A 102 -12.35 -4.42 18.93
C VAL A 102 -11.48 -4.87 20.11
N VAL A 103 -11.41 -6.18 20.36
CA VAL A 103 -10.57 -6.74 21.43
C VAL A 103 -9.10 -6.38 21.20
N PHE A 104 -8.63 -6.51 19.97
CA PHE A 104 -7.27 -6.12 19.60
C PHE A 104 -7.00 -4.64 19.90
N LEU A 105 -7.86 -3.73 19.43
CA LEU A 105 -7.71 -2.28 19.66
C LEU A 105 -7.76 -1.92 21.14
N LEU A 106 -8.65 -2.52 21.92
CA LEU A 106 -8.74 -2.26 23.35
C LEU A 106 -7.50 -2.72 24.11
N LEU A 107 -7.02 -3.94 23.83
CA LEU A 107 -5.82 -4.47 24.47
C LEU A 107 -4.57 -3.68 24.10
N PHE A 108 -4.42 -3.38 22.81
CA PHE A 108 -3.23 -2.66 22.31
C PHE A 108 -3.28 -1.18 22.58
N GLY A 109 -4.45 -0.55 22.46
CA GLY A 109 -4.61 0.86 22.76
C GLY A 109 -4.18 1.18 24.18
N ALA A 110 -4.68 0.42 25.15
CA ALA A 110 -4.32 0.59 26.56
C ALA A 110 -2.81 0.36 26.80
N LEU A 111 -2.28 -0.76 26.28
CA LEU A 111 -0.86 -1.10 26.42
C LEU A 111 0.05 -0.06 25.78
N PHE A 112 -0.29 0.42 24.58
CA PHE A 112 0.48 1.42 23.86
C PHE A 112 0.54 2.76 24.61
N VAL A 113 -0.62 3.20 25.11
CA VAL A 113 -0.71 4.46 25.93
C VAL A 113 0.16 4.35 27.17
N ASP A 114 0.04 3.24 27.90
CA ASP A 114 0.78 3.02 29.14
C ASP A 114 2.30 2.99 28.89
N GLN A 115 2.75 2.26 27.88
CA GLN A 115 4.17 2.17 27.55
C GLN A 115 4.73 3.47 27.01
N LEU A 116 3.95 4.20 26.22
CA LEU A 116 4.39 5.50 25.70
C LEU A 116 4.50 6.54 26.83
N ALA A 117 3.57 6.53 27.80
CA ALA A 117 3.63 7.37 28.98
C ALA A 117 4.88 7.07 29.82
N GLN A 118 5.17 5.77 30.04
CA GLN A 118 6.38 5.34 30.74
C GLN A 118 7.67 5.77 30.03
N LEU A 119 7.71 5.65 28.69
CA LEU A 119 8.85 6.10 27.90
C LEU A 119 9.11 7.59 28.09
N VAL A 120 8.06 8.42 27.99
CA VAL A 120 8.19 9.87 28.17
C VAL A 120 8.69 10.22 29.57
N MET A 121 8.21 9.52 30.60
CA MET A 121 8.68 9.70 31.98
C MET A 121 10.13 9.28 32.20
N LEU A 122 10.66 8.36 31.41
CA LEU A 122 12.05 7.89 31.49
C LEU A 122 13.05 8.77 30.73
N ILE A 123 12.59 9.64 29.80
CA ILE A 123 13.50 10.46 29.02
C ILE A 123 14.42 11.32 29.90
N PRO A 124 13.95 12.00 30.97
CA PRO A 124 14.84 12.79 31.86
C PRO A 124 15.94 11.91 32.45
N ASP A 125 15.62 10.73 32.98
CA ASP A 125 16.59 9.81 33.61
C ASP A 125 17.64 9.35 32.61
N LEU A 126 17.23 9.01 31.37
CA LEU A 126 18.13 8.60 30.28
C LEU A 126 19.06 9.74 29.85
N VAL A 127 18.56 10.97 29.85
CA VAL A 127 19.37 12.16 29.55
C VAL A 127 20.41 12.35 30.67
N ASP A 128 20.02 12.21 31.94
CA ASP A 128 20.95 12.36 33.09
C ASP A 128 22.03 11.27 33.04
N GLU A 129 21.67 10.01 32.76
CA GLU A 129 22.62 8.91 32.64
C GLU A 129 23.60 9.12 31.48
N ALA A 130 23.10 9.59 30.33
CA ALA A 130 23.92 9.94 29.16
C ALA A 130 24.88 11.09 29.46
N ILE A 131 24.45 12.10 30.21
CA ILE A 131 25.28 13.21 30.68
C ILE A 131 26.37 12.71 31.63
N MET A 132 26.02 11.91 32.64
CA MET A 132 26.99 11.34 33.55
C MET A 132 28.03 10.48 32.82
N TRP A 133 27.61 9.65 31.89
CA TRP A 133 28.52 8.85 31.07
C TRP A 133 29.46 9.74 30.22
N ALA A 134 28.92 10.76 29.55
CA ALA A 134 29.70 11.66 28.72
C ALA A 134 30.71 12.47 29.56
N ASN A 135 30.30 12.99 30.72
CA ASN A 135 31.17 13.71 31.65
C ASN A 135 32.30 12.83 32.17
N GLN A 136 32.02 11.56 32.51
CA GLN A 136 33.02 10.61 32.99
C GLN A 136 33.98 10.16 31.90
N THR A 137 33.46 9.96 30.66
CA THR A 137 34.27 9.40 29.57
C THR A 137 35.10 10.45 28.85
N PHE A 138 34.55 11.65 28.69
CA PHE A 138 35.17 12.74 27.91
C PHE A 138 35.65 13.93 28.75
N GLY A 139 35.47 13.89 30.08
CA GLY A 139 35.85 14.96 30.99
C GLY A 139 35.06 16.26 30.75
N LEU A 140 33.85 16.17 30.27
CA LEU A 140 32.98 17.31 29.98
C LEU A 140 32.25 17.74 31.27
N SER A 141 31.78 18.97 31.32
CA SER A 141 30.95 19.49 32.42
C SER A 141 29.55 19.83 31.93
N LEU A 142 28.92 18.87 31.29
CA LEU A 142 27.55 19.03 30.79
C LEU A 142 26.57 18.95 31.95
N SER A 143 25.52 19.78 31.92
CA SER A 143 24.39 19.72 32.84
C SER A 143 23.11 19.47 32.04
N GLN A 144 22.07 18.90 32.68
CA GLN A 144 20.78 18.62 32.07
C GLN A 144 20.18 19.88 31.40
N GLY A 145 20.25 21.02 32.13
CA GLY A 145 19.75 22.30 31.59
C GLY A 145 20.45 22.75 30.30
N SER A 146 21.79 22.54 30.22
CA SER A 146 22.55 22.97 29.03
C SER A 146 22.26 22.11 27.78
N LEU A 147 21.94 20.84 27.91
CA LEU A 147 21.57 20.00 26.78
C LEU A 147 20.11 20.20 26.36
N LEU A 148 19.19 20.34 27.30
CA LEU A 148 17.79 20.63 27.01
C LEU A 148 17.65 22.00 26.32
N ASP A 149 18.38 23.00 26.78
CA ASP A 149 18.43 24.31 26.14
C ASP A 149 19.06 24.26 24.73
N MET A 150 20.05 23.37 24.51
CA MET A 150 20.70 23.20 23.22
C MET A 150 19.77 22.52 22.18
N VAL A 151 18.86 21.68 22.65
CA VAL A 151 17.85 20.99 21.83
C VAL A 151 16.55 21.80 21.78
N GLY A 152 16.43 22.87 22.58
CA GLY A 152 15.21 23.69 22.64
C GLY A 152 14.00 22.98 23.26
N LEU A 153 14.25 21.98 24.12
CA LEU A 153 13.21 21.21 24.82
C LEU A 153 13.27 21.55 26.31
N SER A 154 12.20 22.09 26.85
CA SER A 154 12.05 22.25 28.29
C SER A 154 11.40 21.03 28.93
N THR A 155 11.55 20.81 30.23
CA THR A 155 10.82 19.79 31.00
C THR A 155 9.30 19.99 30.91
N GLU A 156 8.88 21.26 30.75
CA GLU A 156 7.48 21.63 30.53
C GLU A 156 6.99 21.18 29.15
N ASP A 157 7.82 21.31 28.09
CA ASP A 157 7.50 20.85 26.74
C ASP A 157 7.36 19.32 26.69
N MET A 158 8.17 18.58 27.45
CA MET A 158 8.10 17.15 27.57
C MET A 158 6.82 16.68 28.30
N ALA A 159 6.46 17.35 29.39
CA ALA A 159 5.20 17.10 30.10
C ALA A 159 3.97 17.45 29.22
N ALA A 160 4.07 18.56 28.48
CA ALA A 160 3.06 18.96 27.51
C ALA A 160 2.93 17.93 26.36
N ALA A 161 4.05 17.43 25.83
CA ALA A 161 4.07 16.39 24.81
C ALA A 161 3.43 15.08 25.30
N ALA A 162 3.73 14.64 26.54
CA ALA A 162 3.10 13.47 27.14
C ALA A 162 1.58 13.64 27.28
N THR A 163 1.15 14.82 27.74
CA THR A 163 -0.26 15.16 27.86
C THR A 163 -0.94 15.21 26.48
N GLN A 164 -0.28 15.81 25.48
CA GLN A 164 -0.78 15.89 24.11
C GLN A 164 -0.93 14.49 23.47
N ILE A 165 0.02 13.59 23.70
CA ILE A 165 -0.06 12.19 23.26
C ILE A 165 -1.28 11.51 23.92
N GLY A 166 -1.47 11.70 25.24
CA GLY A 166 -2.64 11.17 25.95
C GLY A 166 -3.96 11.69 25.37
N VAL A 167 -4.06 13.00 25.13
CA VAL A 167 -5.26 13.63 24.51
C VAL A 167 -5.47 13.12 23.07
N THR A 168 -4.40 12.98 22.29
CA THR A 168 -4.49 12.48 20.90
C THR A 168 -4.98 11.03 20.88
N LEU A 169 -4.53 10.20 21.80
CA LEU A 169 -4.97 8.80 21.91
C LEU A 169 -6.42 8.69 22.40
N LEU A 170 -6.82 9.50 23.37
CA LEU A 170 -8.23 9.62 23.76
C LEU A 170 -9.09 10.10 22.58
N GLY A 171 -8.62 11.10 21.82
CA GLY A 171 -9.25 11.57 20.60
C GLY A 171 -9.40 10.48 19.55
N PHE A 172 -8.40 9.60 19.41
CA PHE A 172 -8.48 8.42 18.53
C PHE A 172 -9.57 7.44 18.99
N VAL A 173 -9.64 7.12 20.28
CA VAL A 173 -10.70 6.25 20.82
C VAL A 173 -12.09 6.87 20.60
N VAL A 174 -12.25 8.16 20.85
CA VAL A 174 -13.50 8.90 20.58
C VAL A 174 -13.84 8.91 19.09
N SER A 175 -12.84 9.07 18.22
CA SER A 175 -13.00 8.99 16.77
C SER A 175 -13.45 7.62 16.29
N VAL A 176 -12.91 6.53 16.89
CA VAL A 176 -13.36 5.16 16.60
C VAL A 176 -14.82 4.97 17.01
N VAL A 177 -15.22 5.46 18.18
CA VAL A 177 -16.63 5.43 18.63
C VAL A 177 -17.52 6.29 17.72
N GLY A 178 -17.07 7.47 17.31
CA GLY A 178 -17.77 8.33 16.32
C GLY A 178 -17.92 7.69 14.94
N SER A 179 -17.04 6.75 14.61
CA SER A 179 -17.07 6.01 13.34
C SER A 179 -18.02 4.80 13.34
N ILE A 180 -18.82 4.58 14.39
CA ILE A 180 -19.75 3.43 14.49
C ILE A 180 -20.64 3.33 13.26
N PHE A 181 -21.16 4.47 12.77
CA PHE A 181 -21.99 4.49 11.57
C PHE A 181 -21.20 4.07 10.32
N GLY A 182 -19.96 4.52 10.18
CA GLY A 182 -19.05 4.11 9.09
C GLY A 182 -18.72 2.61 9.14
N ILE A 183 -18.42 2.09 10.34
CA ILE A 183 -18.15 0.66 10.56
C ILE A 183 -19.40 -0.18 10.24
N PHE A 184 -20.57 0.28 10.69
CA PHE A 184 -21.83 -0.39 10.38
C PHE A 184 -22.12 -0.39 8.87
N THR A 185 -21.94 0.74 8.21
CA THR A 185 -22.12 0.88 6.76
C THR A 185 -21.15 -0.04 6.00
N PHE A 186 -19.88 -0.04 6.39
CA PHE A 186 -18.86 -0.94 5.83
C PHE A 186 -19.24 -2.42 6.04
N ALA A 187 -19.64 -2.81 7.24
CA ALA A 187 -20.04 -4.17 7.56
C ALA A 187 -21.29 -4.59 6.76
N LEU A 188 -22.25 -3.68 6.60
CA LEU A 188 -23.48 -3.90 5.83
C LEU A 188 -23.17 -4.14 4.34
N PHE A 189 -22.38 -3.26 3.71
CA PHE A 189 -21.95 -3.46 2.33
C PHE A 189 -21.13 -4.74 2.16
N THR A 190 -20.22 -5.01 3.09
CA THR A 190 -19.42 -6.24 3.07
C THR A 190 -20.31 -7.48 3.16
N PHE A 191 -21.34 -7.43 4.01
CA PHE A 191 -22.32 -8.52 4.15
C PHE A 191 -23.05 -8.77 2.84
N TYR A 192 -23.67 -7.74 2.26
CA TYR A 192 -24.42 -7.90 1.01
C TYR A 192 -23.52 -8.35 -0.15
N LEU A 193 -22.36 -7.73 -0.31
CA LEU A 193 -21.42 -8.08 -1.38
C LEU A 193 -20.89 -9.52 -1.22
N SER A 194 -20.61 -9.98 -0.01
CA SER A 194 -20.13 -11.34 0.24
C SER A 194 -21.25 -12.39 0.12
N ALA A 195 -22.43 -12.10 0.67
CA ALA A 195 -23.58 -13.02 0.65
C ALA A 195 -24.09 -13.25 -0.78
N ASP A 196 -24.22 -12.17 -1.57
CA ASP A 196 -24.79 -12.21 -2.92
C ASP A 196 -23.71 -12.17 -4.04
N MET A 197 -22.43 -12.37 -3.71
CA MET A 197 -21.33 -12.31 -4.67
C MET A 197 -21.59 -13.12 -5.96
N PRO A 198 -22.10 -14.38 -5.93
CA PRO A 198 -22.36 -15.12 -7.16
C PRO A 198 -23.52 -14.55 -8.01
N ARG A 199 -24.45 -13.81 -7.39
CA ARG A 199 -25.53 -13.14 -8.12
C ARG A 199 -25.04 -11.85 -8.75
N LEU A 200 -24.22 -11.10 -8.03
CA LEU A 200 -23.60 -9.87 -8.49
C LEU A 200 -22.71 -10.11 -9.70
N GLU A 201 -21.89 -11.14 -9.67
CA GLU A 201 -21.04 -11.56 -10.78
C GLU A 201 -21.85 -11.82 -12.06
N ARG A 202 -22.93 -12.62 -11.96
CA ARG A 202 -23.81 -12.91 -13.08
C ARG A 202 -24.56 -11.67 -13.58
N TRP A 203 -25.00 -10.81 -12.67
CA TRP A 203 -25.71 -9.59 -13.02
C TRP A 203 -24.78 -8.63 -13.78
N ILE A 204 -23.55 -8.41 -13.30
CA ILE A 204 -22.56 -7.57 -14.00
C ILE A 204 -22.26 -8.15 -15.39
N ALA A 205 -22.01 -9.44 -15.48
CA ALA A 205 -21.74 -10.07 -16.78
C ALA A 205 -22.91 -9.91 -17.77
N SER A 206 -24.15 -9.92 -17.27
CA SER A 206 -25.35 -9.75 -18.12
C SER A 206 -25.52 -8.35 -18.71
N LEU A 207 -24.81 -7.35 -18.20
CA LEU A 207 -24.80 -5.97 -18.73
C LEU A 207 -23.97 -5.84 -20.01
N PHE A 208 -23.18 -6.85 -20.33
CA PHE A 208 -22.28 -6.82 -21.49
C PHE A 208 -22.76 -7.75 -22.61
N PRO A 209 -22.45 -7.40 -23.88
CA PRO A 209 -22.74 -8.29 -25.02
C PRO A 209 -22.12 -9.67 -24.84
N PRO A 210 -22.71 -10.74 -25.40
CA PRO A 210 -22.25 -12.12 -25.22
C PRO A 210 -20.76 -12.35 -25.49
N ARG A 211 -20.19 -11.61 -26.45
CA ARG A 211 -18.75 -11.67 -26.79
C ARG A 211 -17.83 -11.12 -25.68
N MET A 212 -18.35 -10.28 -24.80
CA MET A 212 -17.60 -9.65 -23.72
C MET A 212 -17.86 -10.31 -22.35
N GLN A 213 -18.90 -11.13 -22.24
CA GLN A 213 -19.25 -11.79 -20.97
C GLN A 213 -18.11 -12.67 -20.45
N ASP A 214 -17.45 -13.42 -21.34
CA ASP A 214 -16.30 -14.25 -20.98
C ASP A 214 -15.11 -13.40 -20.45
N VAL A 215 -14.89 -12.24 -21.06
CA VAL A 215 -13.91 -11.26 -20.61
C VAL A 215 -14.25 -10.78 -19.20
N VAL A 216 -15.50 -10.40 -18.95
CA VAL A 216 -15.97 -9.92 -17.64
C VAL A 216 -15.80 -10.99 -16.57
N PHE A 217 -16.19 -12.24 -16.85
CA PHE A 217 -15.97 -13.37 -15.94
C PHE A 217 -14.48 -13.61 -15.66
N THR A 218 -13.64 -13.57 -16.68
CA THR A 218 -12.20 -13.74 -16.52
C THR A 218 -11.59 -12.62 -15.67
N VAL A 219 -11.98 -11.36 -15.92
CA VAL A 219 -11.58 -10.22 -15.12
C VAL A 219 -11.99 -10.38 -13.67
N TRP A 220 -13.26 -10.74 -13.43
CA TRP A 220 -13.80 -10.94 -12.09
C TRP A 220 -13.08 -12.04 -11.33
N THR A 221 -12.97 -13.23 -11.93
CA THR A 221 -12.31 -14.38 -11.30
C THR A 221 -10.83 -14.14 -11.05
N THR A 222 -10.13 -13.51 -12.01
CA THR A 222 -8.72 -13.15 -11.85
C THR A 222 -8.54 -12.14 -10.72
N THR A 223 -9.36 -11.10 -10.68
CA THR A 223 -9.34 -10.10 -9.60
C THR A 223 -9.59 -10.74 -8.24
N ALA A 224 -10.64 -11.56 -8.13
CA ALA A 224 -10.99 -12.24 -6.89
C ALA A 224 -9.87 -13.19 -6.42
N GLN A 225 -9.28 -13.97 -7.34
CA GLN A 225 -8.19 -14.89 -7.02
C GLN A 225 -6.91 -14.15 -6.59
N LYS A 226 -6.53 -13.11 -7.32
CA LYS A 226 -5.31 -12.36 -7.04
C LYS A 226 -5.42 -11.56 -5.74
N THR A 227 -6.53 -10.85 -5.54
CA THR A 227 -6.79 -10.11 -4.30
C THR A 227 -6.93 -11.05 -3.09
N GLY A 228 -7.73 -12.10 -3.22
CA GLY A 228 -7.91 -13.09 -2.14
C GLY A 228 -6.62 -13.85 -1.83
N GLY A 229 -5.82 -14.18 -2.85
CA GLY A 229 -4.50 -14.80 -2.69
C GLY A 229 -3.53 -13.88 -1.95
N TYR A 230 -3.46 -12.60 -2.32
CA TYR A 230 -2.61 -11.62 -1.64
C TYR A 230 -3.01 -11.46 -0.16
N ILE A 231 -4.29 -11.22 0.11
CA ILE A 231 -4.77 -11.02 1.49
C ILE A 231 -4.59 -12.30 2.31
N GLY A 232 -4.88 -13.46 1.71
CA GLY A 232 -4.63 -14.76 2.36
C GLY A 232 -3.15 -14.97 2.71
N ALA A 233 -2.24 -14.60 1.81
CA ALA A 233 -0.80 -14.64 2.07
C ALA A 233 -0.42 -13.73 3.23
N ARG A 234 -0.92 -12.48 3.27
CA ARG A 234 -0.67 -11.53 4.38
C ARG A 234 -1.20 -12.04 5.72
N VAL A 235 -2.38 -12.64 5.76
CA VAL A 235 -2.94 -13.24 7.00
C VAL A 235 -2.07 -14.42 7.48
N ILE A 236 -1.58 -15.26 6.58
CA ILE A 236 -0.69 -16.37 6.93
C ILE A 236 0.64 -15.85 7.47
N LEU A 237 1.24 -14.86 6.78
CA LEU A 237 2.49 -14.21 7.22
C LEU A 237 2.32 -13.53 8.58
N ALA A 238 1.21 -12.81 8.80
CA ALA A 238 0.87 -12.24 10.10
C ALA A 238 0.81 -13.31 11.20
N GLY A 239 0.16 -14.44 10.92
CA GLY A 239 0.08 -15.56 11.84
C GLY A 239 1.44 -16.18 12.17
N ILE A 240 2.29 -16.40 11.15
CA ILE A 240 3.64 -16.93 11.33
C ILE A 240 4.50 -15.95 12.15
N ASN A 241 4.48 -14.66 11.79
CA ASN A 241 5.23 -13.64 12.50
C ASN A 241 4.76 -13.52 13.96
N SER A 242 3.45 -13.46 14.21
CA SER A 242 2.90 -13.44 15.57
C SER A 242 3.33 -14.66 16.38
N ALA A 243 3.23 -15.86 15.81
CA ALA A 243 3.57 -17.09 16.52
C ALA A 243 5.07 -17.18 16.83
N THR A 244 5.93 -16.90 15.86
CA THR A 244 7.39 -16.96 16.03
C THR A 244 7.90 -15.86 16.95
N SER A 245 7.40 -14.61 16.80
CA SER A 245 7.70 -13.51 17.72
C SER A 245 7.21 -13.83 19.14
N GLY A 246 6.02 -14.45 19.28
CA GLY A 246 5.49 -14.86 20.56
C GLY A 246 6.41 -15.86 21.29
N VAL A 247 6.90 -16.87 20.57
CA VAL A 247 7.86 -17.84 21.11
C VAL A 247 9.13 -17.13 21.58
N VAL A 248 9.71 -16.27 20.75
CA VAL A 248 10.94 -15.54 21.10
C VAL A 248 10.71 -14.58 22.28
N PHE A 249 9.59 -13.85 22.29
CA PHE A 249 9.27 -12.91 23.37
C PHE A 249 9.07 -13.62 24.71
N VAL A 250 8.50 -14.82 24.72
CA VAL A 250 8.44 -15.68 25.94
C VAL A 250 9.85 -16.06 26.39
N ILE A 251 10.72 -16.52 25.48
CA ILE A 251 12.07 -16.98 25.78
C ILE A 251 12.93 -15.85 26.37
N ILE A 252 12.85 -14.64 25.83
CA ILE A 252 13.61 -13.48 26.31
C ILE A 252 12.98 -12.82 27.56
N GLY A 253 11.84 -13.32 28.05
CA GLY A 253 11.15 -12.77 29.21
C GLY A 253 10.46 -11.41 28.94
N MET A 254 10.02 -11.15 27.71
CA MET A 254 9.34 -9.92 27.33
C MET A 254 8.02 -9.75 28.12
N PRO A 255 7.83 -8.64 28.85
CA PRO A 255 6.54 -8.36 29.44
C PRO A 255 5.48 -8.16 28.34
N TYR A 256 4.25 -8.55 28.62
CA TYR A 256 3.14 -8.47 27.64
C TYR A 256 3.44 -9.16 26.29
N TRP A 257 4.18 -10.26 26.34
CA TRP A 257 4.66 -11.00 25.16
C TRP A 257 3.56 -11.31 24.14
N LEU A 258 2.39 -11.76 24.59
CA LEU A 258 1.29 -12.17 23.71
C LEU A 258 0.70 -10.99 22.91
N PRO A 259 0.23 -9.90 23.56
CA PRO A 259 -0.15 -8.72 22.83
C PRO A 259 0.95 -8.22 21.89
N LEU A 260 2.19 -8.06 22.35
CA LEU A 260 3.28 -7.53 21.54
C LEU A 260 3.60 -8.43 20.33
N ALA A 261 3.50 -9.73 20.46
CA ALA A 261 3.66 -10.66 19.35
C ALA A 261 2.54 -10.53 18.31
N LEU A 262 1.29 -10.41 18.75
CA LEU A 262 0.15 -10.16 17.86
C LEU A 262 0.29 -8.80 17.15
N TRP A 263 0.68 -7.75 17.89
CA TRP A 263 0.98 -6.44 17.32
C TRP A 263 2.03 -6.55 16.22
N THR A 264 3.19 -7.17 16.54
CA THR A 264 4.30 -7.30 15.59
C THR A 264 3.85 -8.01 14.32
N GLY A 265 3.17 -9.14 14.44
CA GLY A 265 2.73 -9.89 13.28
C GLY A 265 1.66 -9.19 12.45
N ILE A 266 0.68 -8.52 13.07
CA ILE A 266 -0.38 -7.85 12.34
C ILE A 266 0.14 -6.58 11.68
N VAL A 267 0.79 -5.68 12.44
CA VAL A 267 1.26 -4.38 11.94
C VAL A 267 2.33 -4.54 10.86
N ALA A 268 3.19 -5.55 10.97
CA ALA A 268 4.21 -5.83 9.96
C ALA A 268 3.62 -6.04 8.55
N GLN A 269 2.40 -6.52 8.43
CA GLN A 269 1.80 -6.84 7.13
C GLN A 269 1.14 -5.65 6.43
N PHE A 270 0.98 -4.50 7.12
CA PHE A 270 0.40 -3.29 6.52
C PHE A 270 1.33 -2.59 5.52
N VAL A 271 2.66 -2.62 5.79
CA VAL A 271 3.64 -1.92 4.96
C VAL A 271 4.62 -2.94 4.38
N PRO A 272 4.63 -3.12 3.05
CA PRO A 272 5.56 -4.03 2.40
C PRO A 272 7.02 -3.65 2.72
N THR A 273 7.88 -4.63 2.92
CA THR A 273 9.33 -4.55 3.12
C THR A 273 9.81 -3.90 4.42
N ILE A 274 9.16 -2.87 4.93
CA ILE A 274 9.56 -2.15 6.14
C ILE A 274 8.61 -2.34 7.32
N GLY A 275 7.51 -3.09 7.11
CA GLY A 275 6.46 -3.26 8.10
C GLY A 275 6.95 -3.84 9.43
N THR A 276 7.82 -4.86 9.39
CA THR A 276 8.38 -5.47 10.59
C THR A 276 9.23 -4.49 11.40
N TYR A 277 10.00 -3.60 10.74
CA TYR A 277 10.79 -2.59 11.43
C TYR A 277 9.92 -1.55 12.13
N ILE A 278 8.77 -1.18 11.53
CA ILE A 278 7.79 -0.29 12.18
C ILE A 278 7.11 -1.01 13.34
N ALA A 279 6.72 -2.26 13.14
CA ALA A 279 5.99 -3.04 14.13
C ALA A 279 6.83 -3.35 15.38
N ILE A 280 8.16 -3.52 15.23
CA ILE A 280 9.04 -3.89 16.35
C ILE A 280 9.37 -2.70 17.26
N VAL A 281 9.11 -1.45 16.84
CA VAL A 281 9.40 -0.27 17.66
C VAL A 281 8.76 -0.39 19.05
N LEU A 282 7.49 -0.77 19.11
CA LEU A 282 6.79 -0.94 20.38
C LEU A 282 7.39 -2.05 21.26
N PRO A 283 7.61 -3.30 20.79
CA PRO A 283 8.30 -4.31 21.57
C PRO A 283 9.70 -3.90 22.03
N VAL A 284 10.48 -3.20 21.20
CA VAL A 284 11.81 -2.70 21.58
C VAL A 284 11.70 -1.72 22.73
N ILE A 285 10.81 -0.74 22.65
CA ILE A 285 10.57 0.24 23.71
C ILE A 285 10.15 -0.49 25.00
N VAL A 286 9.17 -1.38 24.95
CA VAL A 286 8.71 -2.13 26.11
C VAL A 286 9.85 -2.96 26.71
N GLY A 287 10.67 -3.58 25.89
CA GLY A 287 11.82 -4.37 26.32
C GLY A 287 12.91 -3.52 26.98
N LEU A 288 13.22 -2.35 26.41
CA LEU A 288 14.19 -1.41 26.99
C LEU A 288 13.75 -0.89 28.37
N LEU A 289 12.44 -0.68 28.55
CA LEU A 289 11.85 -0.17 29.79
C LEU A 289 11.55 -1.26 30.85
N SER A 290 11.75 -2.53 30.54
CA SER A 290 11.35 -3.67 31.38
C SER A 290 12.32 -4.00 32.54
N GLY A 291 13.18 -3.08 32.92
CA GLY A 291 14.20 -3.31 33.99
C GLY A 291 15.41 -4.15 33.52
N SER A 292 15.39 -4.67 32.30
CA SER A 292 16.52 -5.32 31.64
C SER A 292 16.60 -4.87 30.18
N PRO A 293 17.36 -3.81 29.86
CA PRO A 293 17.45 -3.25 28.50
C PRO A 293 17.85 -4.28 27.43
N TRP A 294 18.49 -5.38 27.83
CA TRP A 294 18.84 -6.49 26.95
C TRP A 294 17.64 -7.11 26.25
N ILE A 295 16.46 -7.10 26.88
CA ILE A 295 15.22 -7.64 26.30
C ILE A 295 14.85 -6.83 25.04
N GLY A 296 14.96 -5.49 25.09
CA GLY A 296 14.69 -4.63 23.92
C GLY A 296 15.71 -4.85 22.80
N VAL A 297 17.01 -5.00 23.15
CA VAL A 297 18.06 -5.29 22.18
C VAL A 297 17.83 -6.67 21.52
N ALA A 298 17.48 -7.69 22.31
CA ALA A 298 17.17 -9.03 21.80
C ALA A 298 15.94 -9.02 20.86
N ALA A 299 14.91 -8.24 21.19
CA ALA A 299 13.75 -8.05 20.32
C ALA A 299 14.11 -7.39 18.98
N LEU A 300 14.98 -6.40 19.00
CA LEU A 300 15.48 -5.74 17.78
C LEU A 300 16.28 -6.72 16.90
N ILE A 301 17.20 -7.48 17.50
CA ILE A 301 17.98 -8.52 16.79
C ILE A 301 17.02 -9.53 16.17
N TRP A 302 16.01 -9.99 16.93
CA TRP A 302 14.99 -10.90 16.44
C TRP A 302 14.28 -10.34 15.21
N ALA A 303 13.85 -9.08 15.25
CA ALA A 303 13.14 -8.45 14.13
C ALA A 303 13.99 -8.42 12.86
N ILE A 304 15.29 -8.09 12.98
CA ILE A 304 16.22 -8.07 11.85
C ILE A 304 16.37 -9.48 11.26
N VAL A 305 16.59 -10.48 12.10
CA VAL A 305 16.73 -11.88 11.67
C VAL A 305 15.44 -12.36 11.01
N TYR A 306 14.30 -12.15 11.67
CA TYR A 306 13.00 -12.57 11.16
C TYR A 306 12.70 -11.93 9.78
N GLN A 307 12.95 -10.63 9.64
CA GLN A 307 12.74 -9.93 8.38
C GLN A 307 13.55 -10.52 7.23
N GLN A 308 14.80 -10.90 7.48
CA GLN A 308 15.62 -11.55 6.46
C GLN A 308 15.09 -12.94 6.10
N VAL A 309 14.69 -13.72 7.10
CA VAL A 309 14.09 -15.04 6.88
C VAL A 309 12.75 -14.93 6.15
N GLU A 310 11.92 -13.95 6.52
CA GLU A 310 10.65 -13.68 5.85
C GLU A 310 10.90 -13.34 4.37
N ASN A 311 11.74 -12.36 4.09
CA ASN A 311 12.01 -11.88 2.71
C ASN A 311 12.64 -12.95 1.81
N LEU A 312 13.57 -13.75 2.35
CA LEU A 312 14.34 -14.70 1.55
C LEU A 312 13.65 -16.07 1.42
N THR A 313 12.82 -16.44 2.38
CA THR A 313 12.34 -17.83 2.48
C THR A 313 10.83 -17.95 2.58
N ILE A 314 10.19 -17.20 3.49
CA ILE A 314 8.78 -17.39 3.83
C ILE A 314 7.89 -16.71 2.82
N GLU A 315 8.12 -15.42 2.56
CA GLU A 315 7.31 -14.62 1.64
C GLU A 315 7.30 -15.19 0.20
N PRO A 316 8.44 -15.58 -0.42
CA PRO A 316 8.41 -16.16 -1.76
C PRO A 316 7.59 -17.45 -1.85
N ARG A 317 7.61 -18.28 -0.82
CA ARG A 317 6.86 -19.55 -0.81
C ARG A 317 5.35 -19.35 -0.62
N ILE A 318 4.95 -18.39 0.18
CA ILE A 318 3.56 -18.12 0.49
C ILE A 318 2.93 -17.28 -0.62
N SER A 319 3.63 -16.27 -1.11
CA SER A 319 3.18 -15.32 -2.12
C SER A 319 3.37 -15.81 -3.56
N ALA A 320 3.99 -16.97 -3.79
CA ALA A 320 4.24 -17.53 -5.13
C ALA A 320 2.97 -17.65 -6.01
N LYS A 321 1.80 -17.78 -5.40
CA LYS A 321 0.49 -17.81 -6.09
C LYS A 321 -0.18 -16.42 -6.15
N ALA A 322 0.34 -15.44 -5.44
CA ALA A 322 -0.07 -14.06 -5.51
C ALA A 322 0.56 -13.38 -6.74
N VAL A 323 0.31 -12.12 -6.94
CA VAL A 323 0.83 -11.40 -8.12
C VAL A 323 2.28 -11.01 -7.90
N ASP A 324 3.14 -11.29 -8.87
CA ASP A 324 4.48 -10.67 -8.97
C ASP A 324 4.32 -9.18 -9.28
N VAL A 325 4.14 -8.37 -8.23
CA VAL A 325 4.19 -6.91 -8.33
C VAL A 325 5.63 -6.49 -8.10
N ASN A 326 6.19 -5.75 -9.03
CA ASN A 326 7.51 -5.16 -8.85
C ASN A 326 7.54 -4.36 -7.53
N PRO A 327 8.54 -4.52 -6.65
CA PRO A 327 8.61 -3.81 -5.37
C PRO A 327 8.46 -2.29 -5.46
N ALA A 328 9.01 -1.66 -6.52
CA ALA A 328 8.85 -0.23 -6.74
C ALA A 328 7.39 0.16 -7.05
N VAL A 329 6.68 -0.67 -7.83
CA VAL A 329 5.25 -0.47 -8.13
C VAL A 329 4.43 -0.68 -6.86
N ALA A 330 4.73 -1.70 -6.07
CA ALA A 330 4.05 -1.96 -4.80
C ALA A 330 4.21 -0.78 -3.83
N PHE A 331 5.44 -0.30 -3.65
CA PHE A 331 5.75 0.84 -2.78
C PHE A 331 5.10 2.14 -3.28
N GLY A 332 5.22 2.45 -4.58
CA GLY A 332 4.58 3.61 -5.18
C GLY A 332 3.05 3.58 -5.03
N SER A 333 2.45 2.40 -5.20
CA SER A 333 1.01 2.20 -5.01
C SER A 333 0.60 2.46 -3.55
N VAL A 334 1.39 1.99 -2.57
CA VAL A 334 1.13 2.21 -1.13
C VAL A 334 1.18 3.70 -0.81
N LEU A 335 2.19 4.43 -1.31
CA LEU A 335 2.29 5.87 -1.11
C LEU A 335 1.10 6.62 -1.73
N LEU A 336 0.72 6.26 -2.95
CA LEU A 336 -0.43 6.84 -3.63
C LEU A 336 -1.74 6.52 -2.89
N GLY A 337 -1.93 5.27 -2.49
CA GLY A 337 -3.10 4.85 -1.72
C GLY A 337 -3.19 5.56 -0.37
N ALA A 338 -2.06 5.72 0.33
CA ALA A 338 -1.98 6.47 1.58
C ALA A 338 -2.37 7.94 1.40
N ALA A 339 -1.87 8.58 0.35
CA ALA A 339 -2.16 9.98 0.05
C ALA A 339 -3.63 10.21 -0.30
N LEU A 340 -4.27 9.26 -1.01
CA LEU A 340 -5.67 9.39 -1.44
C LEU A 340 -6.68 9.02 -0.36
N PHE A 341 -6.41 7.95 0.39
CA PHE A 341 -7.40 7.34 1.29
C PHE A 341 -6.82 6.95 2.66
N GLY A 342 -5.68 7.53 3.04
CA GLY A 342 -5.05 7.25 4.32
C GLY A 342 -4.59 5.80 4.47
N VAL A 343 -4.60 5.30 5.72
CA VAL A 343 -4.13 3.95 6.07
C VAL A 343 -4.89 2.85 5.32
N ALA A 344 -6.19 3.01 5.14
CA ALA A 344 -7.03 2.04 4.44
C ALA A 344 -6.67 1.96 2.95
N GLY A 345 -6.38 3.11 2.31
CA GLY A 345 -5.89 3.17 0.94
C GLY A 345 -4.52 2.53 0.77
N ALA A 346 -3.60 2.75 1.71
CA ALA A 346 -2.30 2.10 1.72
C ALA A 346 -2.40 0.57 1.76
N PHE A 347 -3.28 0.04 2.60
CA PHE A 347 -3.51 -1.40 2.73
C PHE A 347 -4.06 -2.05 1.45
N LEU A 348 -4.98 -1.37 0.75
CA LEU A 348 -5.57 -1.88 -0.48
C LEU A 348 -4.75 -1.59 -1.75
N ALA A 349 -3.77 -0.73 -1.67
CA ALA A 349 -3.02 -0.27 -2.84
C ALA A 349 -2.34 -1.43 -3.60
N VAL A 350 -1.72 -2.36 -2.89
CA VAL A 350 -1.04 -3.51 -3.51
C VAL A 350 -2.02 -4.47 -4.19
N PRO A 351 -3.13 -4.90 -3.58
CA PRO A 351 -4.18 -5.66 -4.27
C PRO A 351 -4.71 -4.98 -5.53
N VAL A 352 -4.96 -3.66 -5.47
CA VAL A 352 -5.43 -2.88 -6.63
C VAL A 352 -4.38 -2.85 -7.74
N ALA A 353 -3.13 -2.57 -7.41
CA ALA A 353 -2.03 -2.59 -8.38
C ALA A 353 -1.86 -3.98 -9.01
N ALA A 354 -1.93 -5.03 -8.21
CA ALA A 354 -1.86 -6.40 -8.66
C ALA A 354 -2.99 -6.75 -9.64
N MET A 355 -4.22 -6.32 -9.36
CA MET A 355 -5.37 -6.45 -10.25
C MET A 355 -5.13 -5.73 -11.58
N LEU A 356 -4.72 -4.45 -11.53
CA LEU A 356 -4.47 -3.66 -12.72
C LEU A 356 -3.37 -4.28 -13.59
N LEU A 357 -2.28 -4.74 -12.98
CA LEU A 357 -1.20 -5.45 -13.69
C LEU A 357 -1.69 -6.75 -14.34
N ALA A 358 -2.50 -7.55 -13.63
CA ALA A 358 -3.06 -8.77 -14.17
C ALA A 358 -3.97 -8.49 -15.39
N LEU A 359 -4.79 -7.43 -15.33
CA LEU A 359 -5.61 -7.00 -16.45
C LEU A 359 -4.76 -6.53 -17.63
N LEU A 360 -3.73 -5.72 -17.38
CA LEU A 360 -2.80 -5.28 -18.43
C LEU A 360 -2.04 -6.46 -19.06
N GLN A 361 -1.67 -7.47 -18.28
CA GLN A 361 -1.02 -8.67 -18.80
C GLN A 361 -1.96 -9.55 -19.63
N THR A 362 -3.24 -9.60 -19.27
CA THR A 362 -4.24 -10.45 -19.97
C THR A 362 -4.75 -9.78 -21.23
N TYR A 363 -4.98 -8.48 -21.20
CA TYR A 363 -5.61 -7.73 -22.31
C TYR A 363 -4.68 -6.75 -23.01
N GLY A 364 -3.51 -6.44 -22.44
CA GLY A 364 -2.51 -5.60 -23.09
C GLY A 364 -1.92 -6.33 -24.30
N LYS A 365 -2.11 -5.80 -25.48
CA LYS A 365 -1.42 -6.29 -26.67
C LYS A 365 0.09 -6.07 -26.48
N ARG A 366 0.82 -7.15 -26.22
CA ARG A 366 2.27 -7.11 -26.25
C ARG A 366 2.72 -7.22 -27.70
N TYR A 367 3.28 -6.16 -28.23
CA TYR A 367 4.00 -6.20 -29.47
C TYR A 367 5.42 -6.72 -29.22
N GLU A 368 5.90 -7.60 -30.05
CA GLU A 368 7.29 -8.02 -30.02
C GLU A 368 8.17 -6.81 -30.31
N LEU A 369 9.20 -6.65 -29.47
CA LEU A 369 10.18 -5.59 -29.72
C LEU A 369 10.87 -5.86 -31.06
N LEU A 370 11.06 -4.81 -31.86
CA LEU A 370 11.79 -4.92 -33.11
C LEU A 370 13.18 -5.54 -32.83
N PRO A 371 13.63 -6.53 -33.63
CA PRO A 371 14.94 -7.16 -33.44
C PRO A 371 16.10 -6.17 -33.37
N GLU A 372 15.98 -5.06 -34.10
CA GLU A 372 16.95 -3.95 -34.10
C GLU A 372 17.03 -3.23 -32.75
N MET A 373 15.89 -3.09 -32.03
CA MET A 373 15.83 -2.48 -30.70
C MET A 373 16.47 -3.39 -29.66
N LEU A 374 16.21 -4.69 -29.73
CA LEU A 374 16.86 -5.70 -28.85
C LEU A 374 18.37 -5.72 -29.07
N ALA A 375 18.81 -5.76 -30.33
CA ALA A 375 20.21 -5.74 -30.66
C ALA A 375 20.92 -4.42 -30.28
N LYS A 376 20.23 -3.29 -30.28
CA LYS A 376 20.73 -2.00 -29.79
C LYS A 376 20.86 -2.01 -28.26
N GLN A 377 19.84 -2.45 -27.56
CA GLN A 377 19.85 -2.54 -26.10
C GLN A 377 20.97 -3.48 -25.60
N GLU A 378 21.18 -4.59 -26.25
CA GLU A 378 22.25 -5.55 -25.92
C GLU A 378 23.63 -4.96 -26.15
N ARG A 379 23.83 -4.20 -27.25
CA ARG A 379 25.06 -3.44 -27.52
C ARG A 379 25.30 -2.34 -26.50
N ASP A 380 24.28 -1.62 -26.10
CA ASP A 380 24.40 -0.54 -25.10
C ASP A 380 24.71 -1.13 -23.71
N TYR A 381 24.14 -2.29 -23.37
CA TYR A 381 24.44 -3.01 -22.12
C TYR A 381 25.86 -3.55 -22.09
N GLN A 382 26.39 -4.03 -23.24
CA GLN A 382 27.78 -4.48 -23.37
C GLN A 382 28.80 -3.34 -23.40
N ARG A 383 28.36 -2.15 -23.85
CA ARG A 383 29.20 -0.93 -23.90
C ARG A 383 29.20 -0.15 -22.60
N ALA A 384 28.23 -0.39 -21.69
CA ALA A 384 28.26 0.21 -20.37
C ALA A 384 29.55 -0.19 -19.66
N PRO A 385 30.41 0.77 -19.23
CA PRO A 385 31.67 0.43 -18.58
C PRO A 385 31.35 -0.42 -17.37
N ARG A 386 31.75 -1.70 -17.41
CA ARG A 386 31.84 -2.52 -16.21
C ARG A 386 32.78 -1.77 -15.28
N LYS A 387 32.24 -1.13 -14.26
CA LYS A 387 32.99 -0.74 -13.08
C LYS A 387 33.47 -2.04 -12.46
N VAL A 388 34.62 -2.50 -12.93
CA VAL A 388 35.37 -3.60 -12.32
C VAL A 388 35.56 -3.15 -10.88
N MET A 389 34.91 -3.82 -9.95
CA MET A 389 35.33 -3.82 -8.56
C MET A 389 36.76 -4.37 -8.59
N ARG A 390 37.70 -3.47 -8.59
CA ARG A 390 39.10 -3.76 -8.35
C ARG A 390 39.14 -4.20 -6.90
N THR A 391 39.09 -5.51 -6.70
CA THR A 391 39.50 -6.13 -5.44
C THR A 391 40.90 -5.61 -5.19
N GLU A 392 41.08 -4.72 -4.23
CA GLU A 392 42.39 -4.38 -3.70
C GLU A 392 42.98 -5.69 -3.19
N GLN A 393 43.93 -6.16 -3.97
CA GLN A 393 44.85 -7.22 -3.52
C GLN A 393 45.62 -6.63 -2.34
N ILE A 394 45.29 -7.09 -1.15
CA ILE A 394 46.10 -6.91 0.06
C ILE A 394 47.50 -7.45 -0.29
N PRO A 395 48.56 -6.63 -0.24
CA PRO A 395 49.90 -7.15 -0.44
C PRO A 395 50.23 -8.10 0.69
N THR A 396 50.40 -9.37 0.36
CA THR A 396 51.02 -10.35 1.23
C THR A 396 52.46 -9.88 1.51
N GLN A 397 52.70 -9.45 2.74
CA GLN A 397 54.05 -9.35 3.26
C GLN A 397 54.61 -10.75 3.40
N GLU A 398 55.31 -11.22 2.38
CA GLU A 398 56.24 -12.32 2.53
C GLU A 398 57.48 -11.82 3.23
N GLY A 399 57.87 -12.59 4.21
CA GLY A 399 58.88 -12.29 5.18
C GLY A 399 60.27 -12.13 4.61
N GLU A 400 61.08 -11.35 5.31
CA GLU A 400 62.53 -11.51 5.34
C GLU A 400 62.91 -12.03 6.72
N ALA A 401 63.24 -13.34 6.70
CA ALA A 401 64.06 -13.94 7.72
C ALA A 401 65.53 -13.85 7.24
N SER A 402 66.35 -13.12 7.97
CA SER A 402 67.79 -13.32 8.06
C SER A 402 68.28 -12.72 9.38
#